data_3c7262e0fc88744056933b218cc37f90
#
_entry.id   3c7262e0fc88744056933b218cc37f90
#
_cell.length_a   1.000
_cell.length_b   1.000
_cell.length_c   1.000
_cell.angle_alpha   90.00
_cell.angle_beta   90.00
_cell.angle_gamma   90.00
#
_symmetry.space_group_name_H-M   'P 1'
#
loop_
_entity.id
_entity.type
_entity.pdbx_description
1 polymer ?
#
loop_
_entity_poly.entity_id
_entity_poly.type
_entity_poly.pdbx_seq_one_letter_code
_entity_poly.pdbx_strand_id
1 'polypeptide(L)'
;MNRSQVIIHPYDMAQPDWVRCVVPFLQLIGNKAYNVTPSITQIICTNKEALKQTQAVVLQKPTAPGRAQIALYYSKLKKECGFKLVTDMDDLLWELPPIIAHYAEHIENHDQKMLASLKQVLPVFDTVVCSTRYLANRVKADLGVNAVVMPNGISKSLFGRTKRSSAFTGVPKVMYAGSSGHFADGIKGDLEGPWIPWIRKHIADGSIDFYIFGEPDFLKDLEGKFTKIPYTYFLPFASTAASYKPDFFLAPLANNTFNMAKSDLKLKEAAALGSVFIGSDFANSPYSYAPKEQLVGVNATVEDLDAIFNNLCTPERYMQAINWQYQALEEKHWAHEDPEYQKRFVNTYLG
;
A
#
# COMPACT_ATOMS: atom_id res chain seq x y z
N MET A 1 -30.97 -11.42 15.33
CA MET A 1 -29.70 -11.95 15.85
C MET A 1 -28.62 -10.94 15.56
N ASN A 2 -27.83 -10.57 16.55
CA ASN A 2 -26.73 -9.60 16.33
C ASN A 2 -25.55 -10.38 15.74
N ARG A 3 -25.34 -10.27 14.40
CA ARG A 3 -24.25 -10.95 13.71
C ARG A 3 -22.96 -10.24 14.03
N SER A 4 -21.93 -10.96 14.41
CA SER A 4 -20.62 -10.39 14.74
C SER A 4 -19.46 -10.95 13.88
N GLN A 5 -19.68 -12.12 13.26
CA GLN A 5 -18.63 -12.77 12.49
C GLN A 5 -18.41 -12.09 11.14
N VAL A 6 -17.15 -11.88 10.79
CA VAL A 6 -16.71 -11.42 9.46
C VAL A 6 -15.70 -12.43 8.92
N ILE A 7 -15.99 -13.00 7.76
CA ILE A 7 -15.07 -13.91 7.08
C ILE A 7 -14.23 -13.09 6.09
N ILE A 8 -12.92 -13.19 6.21
CA ILE A 8 -11.97 -12.46 5.38
C ILE A 8 -11.15 -13.47 4.61
N HIS A 9 -11.21 -13.38 3.30
CA HIS A 9 -10.40 -14.15 2.37
C HIS A 9 -9.29 -13.26 1.80
N PRO A 10 -8.11 -13.18 2.44
CA PRO A 10 -6.94 -12.53 1.87
C PRO A 10 -6.49 -13.32 0.63
N TYR A 11 -5.79 -12.68 -0.30
CA TYR A 11 -5.34 -13.35 -1.53
C TYR A 11 -4.10 -14.22 -1.28
N ASP A 12 -3.00 -13.60 -0.90
CA ASP A 12 -1.69 -14.25 -0.74
C ASP A 12 -1.00 -13.93 0.59
N MET A 13 -1.71 -13.23 1.48
CA MET A 13 -1.16 -12.70 2.75
C MET A 13 0.02 -11.75 2.54
N ALA A 14 0.12 -11.12 1.37
CA ALA A 14 1.09 -10.07 1.09
C ALA A 14 0.70 -8.74 1.76
N GLN A 15 1.56 -7.73 1.65
CA GLN A 15 1.36 -6.42 2.28
C GLN A 15 -0.04 -5.81 2.05
N PRO A 16 -0.62 -5.82 0.82
CA PRO A 16 -1.95 -5.27 0.61
C PRO A 16 -3.03 -5.96 1.45
N ASP A 17 -2.98 -7.28 1.58
CA ASP A 17 -3.97 -8.03 2.36
C ASP A 17 -3.94 -7.63 3.85
N TRP A 18 -2.73 -7.48 4.40
CA TRP A 18 -2.54 -7.06 5.79
C TRP A 18 -3.03 -5.64 6.04
N VAL A 19 -2.61 -4.70 5.19
CA VAL A 19 -2.93 -3.26 5.35
C VAL A 19 -4.41 -2.99 5.11
N ARG A 20 -5.01 -3.66 4.12
CA ARG A 20 -6.37 -3.40 3.67
C ARG A 20 -7.44 -4.04 4.55
N CYS A 21 -7.21 -5.28 4.97
CA CYS A 21 -8.26 -6.06 5.62
C CYS A 21 -7.79 -6.70 6.93
N VAL A 22 -6.65 -7.39 6.95
CA VAL A 22 -6.29 -8.22 8.11
C VAL A 22 -6.08 -7.36 9.35
N VAL A 23 -5.15 -6.40 9.30
CA VAL A 23 -4.84 -5.55 10.47
C VAL A 23 -6.04 -4.70 10.90
N PRO A 24 -6.75 -3.99 9.99
CA PRO A 24 -7.91 -3.20 10.40
C PRO A 24 -8.99 -4.01 11.10
N PHE A 25 -9.32 -5.23 10.62
CA PHE A 25 -10.29 -6.08 11.29
C PHE A 25 -9.78 -6.62 12.62
N LEU A 26 -8.48 -6.97 12.73
CA LEU A 26 -7.90 -7.41 14.01
C LEU A 26 -7.92 -6.31 15.07
N GLN A 27 -7.76 -5.04 14.67
CA GLN A 27 -7.85 -3.89 15.58
C GLN A 27 -9.28 -3.64 16.13
N LEU A 28 -10.28 -4.27 15.52
CA LEU A 28 -11.67 -4.20 16.02
C LEU A 28 -12.00 -5.26 17.09
N ILE A 29 -11.10 -6.24 17.29
CA ILE A 29 -11.31 -7.30 18.30
C ILE A 29 -11.38 -6.65 19.69
N GLY A 30 -12.45 -6.95 20.42
CA GLY A 30 -12.67 -6.39 21.76
C GLY A 30 -13.19 -4.94 21.78
N ASN A 31 -13.33 -4.29 20.63
CA ASN A 31 -13.99 -3.01 20.55
C ASN A 31 -15.50 -3.14 20.73
N LYS A 32 -16.01 -2.78 21.91
CA LYS A 32 -17.42 -2.95 22.29
C LYS A 32 -18.40 -2.19 21.39
N ALA A 33 -17.94 -1.13 20.70
CA ALA A 33 -18.77 -0.33 19.80
C ALA A 33 -19.18 -1.11 18.53
N TYR A 34 -18.34 -2.05 18.07
CA TYR A 34 -18.55 -2.72 16.78
C TYR A 34 -18.88 -4.19 16.88
N ASN A 35 -18.51 -4.86 17.97
CA ASN A 35 -18.75 -6.29 18.22
C ASN A 35 -18.39 -7.17 17.00
N VAL A 36 -17.14 -7.03 16.50
CA VAL A 36 -16.66 -7.75 15.31
C VAL A 36 -15.75 -8.90 15.72
N THR A 37 -16.01 -10.09 15.15
CA THR A 37 -15.18 -11.28 15.30
C THR A 37 -14.65 -11.70 13.93
N PRO A 38 -13.43 -11.30 13.53
CA PRO A 38 -12.86 -11.64 12.24
C PRO A 38 -12.40 -13.10 12.19
N SER A 39 -12.70 -13.77 11.09
CA SER A 39 -12.19 -15.10 10.72
C SER A 39 -11.38 -14.96 9.43
N ILE A 40 -10.06 -15.02 9.54
CA ILE A 40 -9.14 -14.91 8.42
C ILE A 40 -8.86 -16.31 7.90
N THR A 41 -9.22 -16.57 6.64
CA THR A 41 -9.11 -17.93 6.07
C THR A 41 -9.00 -17.90 4.54
N GLN A 42 -8.27 -18.84 3.98
CA GLN A 42 -8.29 -19.13 2.55
C GLN A 42 -9.27 -20.26 2.19
N ILE A 43 -9.84 -20.91 3.22
CA ILE A 43 -10.79 -22.01 3.04
C ILE A 43 -12.21 -21.46 2.90
N ILE A 44 -12.93 -21.90 1.86
CA ILE A 44 -14.33 -21.53 1.63
C ILE A 44 -15.19 -22.08 2.77
N CYS A 45 -15.97 -21.20 3.40
CA CYS A 45 -16.98 -21.64 4.37
C CYS A 45 -18.19 -22.22 3.63
N THR A 46 -18.43 -23.51 3.82
CA THR A 46 -19.58 -24.22 3.24
C THR A 46 -20.71 -24.46 4.25
N ASN A 47 -20.46 -24.19 5.53
CA ASN A 47 -21.44 -24.35 6.59
C ASN A 47 -22.44 -23.19 6.57
N LYS A 48 -23.68 -23.45 6.12
CA LYS A 48 -24.74 -22.44 6.04
C LYS A 48 -25.12 -21.85 7.39
N GLU A 49 -25.08 -22.61 8.47
CA GLU A 49 -25.41 -22.09 9.81
C GLU A 49 -24.32 -21.09 10.28
N ALA A 50 -23.06 -21.35 10.00
CA ALA A 50 -22.00 -20.39 10.24
C ALA A 50 -22.18 -19.13 9.36
N LEU A 51 -22.55 -19.29 8.09
CA LEU A 51 -22.81 -18.17 7.19
C LEU A 51 -24.02 -17.32 7.64
N LYS A 52 -25.05 -17.91 8.24
CA LYS A 52 -26.19 -17.17 8.82
C LYS A 52 -25.78 -16.30 10.02
N GLN A 53 -24.70 -16.62 10.71
CA GLN A 53 -24.11 -15.81 11.79
C GLN A 53 -23.12 -14.78 11.28
N THR A 54 -22.77 -14.85 10.00
CA THR A 54 -21.80 -13.96 9.35
C THR A 54 -22.47 -12.64 8.94
N GLN A 55 -21.86 -11.51 9.28
CA GLN A 55 -22.29 -10.18 8.87
C GLN A 55 -21.81 -9.87 7.45
N ALA A 56 -20.52 -10.14 7.17
CA ALA A 56 -19.93 -9.92 5.87
C ALA A 56 -18.90 -11.01 5.51
N VAL A 57 -18.79 -11.28 4.21
CA VAL A 57 -17.68 -12.02 3.59
C VAL A 57 -16.89 -11.05 2.75
N VAL A 58 -15.62 -10.85 3.06
CA VAL A 58 -14.70 -9.94 2.36
C VAL A 58 -13.74 -10.77 1.52
N LEU A 59 -13.73 -10.54 0.21
CA LEU A 59 -12.88 -11.24 -0.75
C LEU A 59 -11.95 -10.25 -1.45
N GLN A 60 -10.65 -10.32 -1.15
CA GLN A 60 -9.67 -9.46 -1.83
C GLN A 60 -9.28 -10.01 -3.20
N LYS A 61 -8.93 -9.12 -4.15
CA LYS A 61 -8.49 -9.45 -5.52
C LYS A 61 -9.40 -10.48 -6.19
N PRO A 62 -10.63 -10.12 -6.55
CA PRO A 62 -11.69 -11.07 -6.94
C PRO A 62 -11.42 -11.82 -8.26
N THR A 63 -10.42 -11.42 -9.03
CA THR A 63 -10.05 -12.03 -10.32
C THR A 63 -8.82 -12.91 -10.27
N ALA A 64 -8.15 -13.01 -9.14
CA ALA A 64 -7.06 -13.95 -8.98
C ALA A 64 -7.54 -15.40 -9.24
N PRO A 65 -6.67 -16.33 -9.65
CA PRO A 65 -7.05 -17.70 -9.97
C PRO A 65 -7.94 -18.33 -8.90
N GLY A 66 -9.09 -18.87 -9.31
CA GLY A 66 -10.10 -19.48 -8.42
C GLY A 66 -11.00 -18.51 -7.64
N ARG A 67 -10.67 -17.21 -7.57
CA ARG A 67 -11.39 -16.23 -6.74
C ARG A 67 -12.76 -15.87 -7.31
N ALA A 68 -12.88 -15.80 -8.64
CA ALA A 68 -14.16 -15.56 -9.29
C ALA A 68 -15.18 -16.65 -8.95
N GLN A 69 -14.75 -17.92 -8.90
CA GLN A 69 -15.62 -19.05 -8.52
C GLN A 69 -16.06 -18.95 -7.05
N ILE A 70 -15.14 -18.51 -6.16
CA ILE A 70 -15.47 -18.26 -4.75
C ILE A 70 -16.51 -17.14 -4.63
N ALA A 71 -16.33 -16.02 -5.36
CA ALA A 71 -17.29 -14.93 -5.38
C ALA A 71 -18.67 -15.40 -5.86
N LEU A 72 -18.73 -16.15 -6.95
CA LEU A 72 -19.97 -16.72 -7.49
C LEU A 72 -20.62 -17.71 -6.54
N TYR A 73 -19.83 -18.50 -5.81
CA TYR A 73 -20.35 -19.41 -4.77
C TYR A 73 -21.04 -18.62 -3.65
N TYR A 74 -20.37 -17.63 -3.07
CA TYR A 74 -20.95 -16.82 -2.00
C TYR A 74 -22.14 -15.98 -2.49
N SER A 75 -22.12 -15.52 -3.73
CA SER A 75 -23.24 -14.76 -4.29
C SER A 75 -24.55 -15.53 -4.35
N LYS A 76 -24.50 -16.86 -4.53
CA LYS A 76 -25.67 -17.74 -4.47
C LYS A 76 -26.22 -17.91 -3.06
N LEU A 77 -25.34 -17.86 -2.05
CA LEU A 77 -25.70 -18.09 -0.66
C LEU A 77 -26.09 -16.83 0.10
N LYS A 78 -25.61 -15.65 -0.33
CA LYS A 78 -25.80 -14.41 0.43
C LYS A 78 -27.27 -14.06 0.69
N LYS A 79 -28.18 -14.33 -0.25
CA LYS A 79 -29.62 -14.08 -0.06
C LYS A 79 -30.24 -15.00 0.98
N GLU A 80 -29.87 -16.29 0.97
CA GLU A 80 -30.37 -17.29 1.91
C GLU A 80 -29.78 -17.09 3.31
N CYS A 81 -28.49 -16.83 3.39
CA CYS A 81 -27.76 -16.69 4.67
C CYS A 81 -27.79 -15.25 5.21
N GLY A 82 -28.02 -14.25 4.34
CA GLY A 82 -28.20 -12.84 4.72
C GLY A 82 -26.93 -12.11 5.10
N PHE A 83 -25.76 -12.53 4.63
CA PHE A 83 -24.49 -11.79 4.77
C PHE A 83 -24.26 -10.84 3.61
N LYS A 84 -23.44 -9.83 3.83
CA LYS A 84 -22.98 -8.90 2.80
C LYS A 84 -21.73 -9.46 2.12
N LEU A 85 -21.69 -9.44 0.79
CA LEU A 85 -20.51 -9.87 0.02
C LEU A 85 -19.75 -8.63 -0.46
N VAL A 86 -18.50 -8.49 0.01
CA VAL A 86 -17.66 -7.32 -0.22
C VAL A 86 -16.37 -7.74 -0.94
N THR A 87 -15.93 -6.95 -1.90
CA THR A 87 -14.57 -7.10 -2.46
C THR A 87 -13.75 -5.86 -2.23
N ASP A 88 -12.44 -6.06 -2.15
CA ASP A 88 -11.45 -5.01 -1.94
C ASP A 88 -10.39 -5.03 -3.05
N MET A 89 -10.11 -3.85 -3.61
CA MET A 89 -9.17 -3.63 -4.71
C MET A 89 -8.21 -2.50 -4.34
N ASP A 90 -6.91 -2.74 -4.51
CA ASP A 90 -5.84 -1.78 -4.19
C ASP A 90 -5.05 -1.31 -5.40
N ASP A 91 -5.05 -2.06 -6.51
CA ASP A 91 -4.32 -1.78 -7.73
C ASP A 91 -5.20 -1.78 -8.99
N LEU A 92 -4.74 -1.09 -10.03
CA LEU A 92 -5.34 -1.04 -11.36
C LEU A 92 -4.91 -2.27 -12.17
N LEU A 93 -5.52 -3.43 -11.90
CA LEU A 93 -5.08 -4.73 -12.39
C LEU A 93 -5.23 -4.95 -13.91
N TRP A 94 -5.95 -4.08 -14.62
CA TRP A 94 -6.21 -4.18 -16.06
C TRP A 94 -5.46 -3.15 -16.90
N GLU A 95 -4.43 -2.53 -16.34
CA GLU A 95 -3.53 -1.61 -17.02
C GLU A 95 -2.17 -1.66 -16.31
N LEU A 96 -1.48 -2.81 -16.43
CA LEU A 96 -0.21 -3.02 -15.75
C LEU A 96 0.93 -2.30 -16.48
N PRO A 97 1.86 -1.66 -15.74
CA PRO A 97 3.06 -1.11 -16.36
C PRO A 97 3.99 -2.22 -16.86
N PRO A 98 4.86 -1.91 -17.86
CA PRO A 98 5.73 -2.91 -18.50
C PRO A 98 6.54 -3.76 -17.53
N ILE A 99 7.04 -3.17 -16.44
CA ILE A 99 7.83 -3.89 -15.44
C ILE A 99 7.02 -4.98 -14.72
N ILE A 100 5.74 -4.74 -14.43
CA ILE A 100 4.85 -5.74 -13.83
C ILE A 100 4.32 -6.69 -14.91
N ALA A 101 4.01 -6.16 -16.08
CA ALA A 101 3.57 -6.96 -17.22
C ALA A 101 4.61 -8.00 -17.64
N HIS A 102 5.91 -7.72 -17.48
CA HIS A 102 6.98 -8.69 -17.71
C HIS A 102 6.84 -9.96 -16.88
N TYR A 103 6.42 -9.85 -15.62
CA TYR A 103 6.10 -11.02 -14.79
C TYR A 103 4.78 -11.70 -15.17
N ALA A 104 3.93 -11.01 -15.94
CA ALA A 104 2.67 -11.53 -16.48
C ALA A 104 2.78 -11.99 -17.94
N GLU A 105 3.96 -12.00 -18.55
CA GLU A 105 4.21 -12.33 -19.97
C GLU A 105 3.69 -13.70 -20.40
N HIS A 106 3.49 -14.63 -19.46
CA HIS A 106 2.91 -15.95 -19.75
C HIS A 106 1.39 -15.91 -20.01
N ILE A 107 0.75 -14.73 -19.85
CA ILE A 107 -0.69 -14.57 -20.04
C ILE A 107 -0.93 -13.61 -21.20
N GLU A 108 -1.01 -14.18 -22.41
CA GLU A 108 -1.40 -13.42 -23.59
C GLU A 108 -2.69 -12.62 -23.34
N ASN A 109 -2.67 -11.32 -23.69
CA ASN A 109 -3.77 -10.38 -23.49
C ASN A 109 -4.24 -10.27 -22.03
N HIS A 110 -3.29 -10.23 -21.08
CA HIS A 110 -3.56 -10.16 -19.64
C HIS A 110 -4.61 -9.08 -19.30
N ASP A 111 -4.39 -7.83 -19.72
CA ASP A 111 -5.26 -6.71 -19.36
C ASP A 111 -6.68 -6.87 -19.89
N GLN A 112 -6.84 -7.37 -21.11
CA GLN A 112 -8.16 -7.64 -21.69
C GLN A 112 -8.89 -8.77 -20.96
N LYS A 113 -8.19 -9.85 -20.62
CA LYS A 113 -8.75 -10.97 -19.85
C LYS A 113 -9.11 -10.54 -18.44
N MET A 114 -8.27 -9.72 -17.81
CA MET A 114 -8.51 -9.17 -16.48
C MET A 114 -9.75 -8.28 -16.48
N LEU A 115 -9.86 -7.36 -17.45
CA LEU A 115 -11.00 -6.46 -17.62
C LEU A 115 -12.30 -7.25 -17.84
N ALA A 116 -12.27 -8.27 -18.71
CA ALA A 116 -13.41 -9.13 -18.97
C ALA A 116 -13.85 -9.92 -17.72
N SER A 117 -12.90 -10.45 -16.96
CA SER A 117 -13.16 -11.17 -15.71
C SER A 117 -13.77 -10.23 -14.65
N LEU A 118 -13.24 -9.03 -14.50
CA LEU A 118 -13.78 -8.03 -13.56
C LEU A 118 -15.21 -7.62 -13.92
N LYS A 119 -15.51 -7.41 -15.21
CA LYS A 119 -16.88 -7.12 -15.68
C LYS A 119 -17.89 -8.21 -15.32
N GLN A 120 -17.46 -9.46 -15.28
CA GLN A 120 -18.31 -10.60 -14.90
C GLN A 120 -18.46 -10.74 -13.39
N VAL A 121 -17.39 -10.51 -12.62
CA VAL A 121 -17.39 -10.84 -11.20
C VAL A 121 -17.79 -9.68 -10.31
N LEU A 122 -17.46 -8.44 -10.62
CA LEU A 122 -17.76 -7.31 -9.73
C LEU A 122 -19.26 -7.09 -9.48
N PRO A 123 -20.18 -7.30 -10.45
CA PRO A 123 -21.60 -7.13 -10.19
C PRO A 123 -22.21 -8.07 -9.14
N VAL A 124 -21.51 -9.14 -8.74
CA VAL A 124 -22.06 -10.06 -7.72
C VAL A 124 -21.84 -9.56 -6.29
N PHE A 125 -20.96 -8.57 -6.10
CA PHE A 125 -20.67 -7.97 -4.80
C PHE A 125 -21.70 -6.90 -4.43
N ASP A 126 -22.02 -6.80 -3.15
CA ASP A 126 -22.88 -5.76 -2.60
C ASP A 126 -22.08 -4.45 -2.43
N THR A 127 -20.78 -4.57 -2.20
CA THR A 127 -19.88 -3.42 -2.10
C THR A 127 -18.53 -3.76 -2.76
N VAL A 128 -18.07 -2.85 -3.59
CA VAL A 128 -16.71 -2.82 -4.15
C VAL A 128 -15.97 -1.71 -3.44
N VAL A 129 -14.87 -2.04 -2.76
CA VAL A 129 -14.03 -1.09 -2.03
C VAL A 129 -12.75 -0.86 -2.80
N CYS A 130 -12.34 0.40 -2.94
CA CYS A 130 -11.09 0.79 -3.58
C CYS A 130 -10.20 1.58 -2.61
N SER A 131 -8.89 1.44 -2.76
CA SER A 131 -7.90 2.16 -1.93
C SER A 131 -7.88 3.67 -2.19
N THR A 132 -8.19 4.11 -3.42
CA THR A 132 -8.08 5.51 -3.84
C THR A 132 -9.30 5.97 -4.65
N ARG A 133 -9.49 7.29 -4.67
CA ARG A 133 -10.54 7.92 -5.50
C ARG A 133 -10.27 7.68 -6.99
N TYR A 134 -9.01 7.75 -7.41
CA TYR A 134 -8.63 7.52 -8.80
C TYR A 134 -9.02 6.11 -9.23
N LEU A 135 -8.65 5.08 -8.45
CA LEU A 135 -9.04 3.70 -8.72
C LEU A 135 -10.56 3.51 -8.76
N ALA A 136 -11.30 4.10 -7.81
CA ALA A 136 -12.76 4.02 -7.79
C ALA A 136 -13.40 4.65 -9.04
N ASN A 137 -12.86 5.77 -9.52
CA ASN A 137 -13.31 6.41 -10.75
C ASN A 137 -13.03 5.53 -11.99
N ARG A 138 -11.87 4.85 -12.03
CA ARG A 138 -11.53 3.91 -13.10
C ARG A 138 -12.42 2.67 -13.07
N VAL A 139 -12.71 2.11 -11.88
CA VAL A 139 -13.69 1.01 -11.72
C VAL A 139 -15.06 1.42 -12.31
N LYS A 140 -15.53 2.64 -12.02
CA LYS A 140 -16.78 3.13 -12.58
C LYS A 140 -16.72 3.31 -14.10
N ALA A 141 -15.66 3.94 -14.61
CA ALA A 141 -15.53 4.25 -16.03
C ALA A 141 -15.35 2.99 -16.89
N ASP A 142 -14.49 2.07 -16.47
CA ASP A 142 -14.06 0.92 -17.29
C ASP A 142 -14.95 -0.32 -17.08
N LEU A 143 -15.53 -0.46 -15.88
CA LEU A 143 -16.27 -1.64 -15.44
C LEU A 143 -17.77 -1.38 -15.18
N GLY A 144 -18.19 -0.11 -15.15
CA GLY A 144 -19.60 0.25 -14.92
C GLY A 144 -20.08 0.06 -13.47
N VAL A 145 -19.19 -0.22 -12.53
CA VAL A 145 -19.54 -0.50 -11.13
C VAL A 145 -19.16 0.68 -10.23
N ASN A 146 -20.07 1.07 -9.33
CA ASN A 146 -19.74 2.07 -8.32
C ASN A 146 -18.91 1.43 -7.21
N ALA A 147 -17.81 2.09 -6.86
CA ALA A 147 -16.94 1.68 -5.76
C ALA A 147 -16.94 2.71 -4.63
N VAL A 148 -16.78 2.23 -3.39
CA VAL A 148 -16.59 3.05 -2.19
C VAL A 148 -15.09 3.19 -1.93
N VAL A 149 -14.66 4.37 -1.49
CA VAL A 149 -13.24 4.61 -1.19
C VAL A 149 -12.98 4.40 0.29
N MET A 150 -12.11 3.43 0.61
CA MET A 150 -11.50 3.27 1.92
C MET A 150 -9.98 3.40 1.76
N PRO A 151 -9.37 4.53 2.16
CA PRO A 151 -7.92 4.72 2.07
C PRO A 151 -7.15 3.71 2.92
N ASN A 152 -5.93 3.39 2.51
CA ASN A 152 -5.02 2.62 3.35
C ASN A 152 -4.79 3.33 4.68
N GLY A 153 -4.77 2.56 5.76
CA GLY A 153 -4.29 3.00 7.05
C GLY A 153 -2.90 2.47 7.35
N ILE A 154 -2.37 2.84 8.51
CA ILE A 154 -1.11 2.34 9.05
C ILE A 154 -1.31 1.91 10.50
N SER A 155 -0.70 0.81 10.93
CA SER A 155 -0.73 0.42 12.34
C SER A 155 0.43 1.05 13.09
N LYS A 156 0.14 1.97 13.98
CA LYS A 156 1.16 2.62 14.84
C LYS A 156 1.88 1.60 15.72
N SER A 157 1.17 0.59 16.18
CA SER A 157 1.72 -0.44 17.06
C SER A 157 2.73 -1.35 16.35
N LEU A 158 2.51 -1.65 15.05
CA LEU A 158 3.43 -2.47 14.27
C LEU A 158 4.75 -1.75 13.91
N PHE A 159 4.67 -0.44 13.63
CA PHE A 159 5.86 0.36 13.30
C PHE A 159 6.61 0.89 14.53
N GLY A 160 6.08 0.65 15.73
CA GLY A 160 6.76 1.05 16.98
C GLY A 160 7.07 2.54 17.05
N ARG A 161 6.12 3.37 16.67
CA ARG A 161 6.20 4.82 16.48
C ARG A 161 7.19 5.51 17.44
N THR A 162 8.32 5.92 16.91
CA THR A 162 9.26 6.79 17.61
C THR A 162 9.10 8.22 17.09
N LYS A 163 8.43 9.09 17.87
CA LYS A 163 8.43 10.51 17.57
C LYS A 163 9.85 11.03 17.69
N ARG A 164 10.43 11.47 16.57
CA ARG A 164 11.75 12.12 16.63
C ARG A 164 11.62 13.48 17.29
N SER A 165 12.52 13.75 18.22
CA SER A 165 12.61 15.02 18.95
C SER A 165 13.73 15.92 18.43
N SER A 166 14.62 15.40 17.59
CA SER A 166 15.75 16.11 17.00
C SER A 166 16.05 15.61 15.58
N ALA A 167 16.76 16.41 14.81
CA ALA A 167 17.31 16.00 13.55
C ALA A 167 18.39 14.91 13.76
N PHE A 168 18.69 14.19 12.68
CA PHE A 168 19.77 13.20 12.67
C PHE A 168 21.14 13.89 12.80
N THR A 169 22.14 13.07 13.16
CA THR A 169 23.55 13.49 13.21
C THR A 169 24.40 12.49 12.44
N GLY A 170 25.46 12.97 11.79
CA GLY A 170 26.37 12.14 10.99
C GLY A 170 25.81 11.84 9.60
N VAL A 171 26.19 10.71 9.03
CA VAL A 171 25.75 10.27 7.70
C VAL A 171 24.27 9.90 7.75
N PRO A 172 23.41 10.50 6.88
CA PRO A 172 21.97 10.21 6.90
C PRO A 172 21.66 8.79 6.43
N LYS A 173 20.75 8.13 7.14
CA LYS A 173 20.24 6.81 6.80
C LYS A 173 19.08 6.92 5.84
N VAL A 174 19.25 6.43 4.62
CA VAL A 174 18.24 6.51 3.55
C VAL A 174 17.71 5.11 3.27
N MET A 175 16.40 4.92 3.33
CA MET A 175 15.75 3.65 3.08
C MET A 175 14.86 3.69 1.85
N TYR A 176 14.93 2.62 1.05
CA TYR A 176 13.94 2.30 0.04
C TYR A 176 13.34 0.93 0.28
N ALA A 177 12.01 0.83 0.27
CA ALA A 177 11.28 -0.41 0.44
C ALA A 177 10.26 -0.60 -0.69
N GLY A 178 10.67 -1.26 -1.75
CA GLY A 178 9.83 -1.67 -2.87
C GLY A 178 10.04 -3.14 -3.20
N SER A 179 9.02 -3.77 -3.79
CA SER A 179 9.17 -5.12 -4.34
C SER A 179 10.00 -5.09 -5.63
N SER A 180 10.44 -6.26 -6.10
CA SER A 180 11.11 -6.42 -7.40
C SER A 180 10.28 -5.89 -8.59
N GLY A 181 8.97 -5.76 -8.45
CA GLY A 181 8.09 -5.12 -9.43
C GLY A 181 8.31 -3.62 -9.60
N HIS A 182 9.13 -2.97 -8.79
CA HIS A 182 9.46 -1.53 -8.90
C HIS A 182 10.82 -1.27 -9.54
N PHE A 183 11.66 -2.29 -9.69
CA PHE A 183 12.98 -2.21 -10.33
C PHE A 183 13.35 -3.55 -10.96
N ALA A 184 13.63 -3.54 -12.26
CA ALA A 184 14.19 -4.68 -12.98
C ALA A 184 15.12 -4.16 -14.05
N ASP A 185 16.21 -4.89 -14.33
CA ASP A 185 17.20 -4.52 -15.35
C ASP A 185 16.56 -4.39 -16.73
N GLY A 186 16.80 -3.25 -17.38
CA GLY A 186 16.36 -2.98 -18.75
C GLY A 186 14.88 -2.67 -18.93
N ILE A 187 14.09 -2.63 -17.86
CA ILE A 187 12.68 -2.27 -17.89
C ILE A 187 12.44 -1.00 -17.08
N LYS A 188 11.65 -0.10 -17.64
CA LYS A 188 11.25 1.15 -16.97
C LYS A 188 10.44 0.88 -15.72
N GLY A 189 11.02 1.25 -14.57
CA GLY A 189 10.44 1.04 -13.25
C GLY A 189 10.23 2.36 -12.49
N ASP A 190 9.83 2.24 -11.25
CA ASP A 190 9.54 3.40 -10.40
C ASP A 190 10.79 4.20 -10.01
N LEU A 191 11.96 3.55 -10.05
CA LEU A 191 13.27 4.18 -9.75
C LEU A 191 13.93 4.90 -10.96
N GLU A 192 13.20 5.07 -12.05
CA GLU A 192 13.70 5.80 -13.22
C GLU A 192 13.93 7.29 -12.95
N GLY A 193 14.49 7.96 -13.96
CA GLY A 193 14.84 9.37 -13.87
C GLY A 193 16.02 9.61 -12.93
N PRO A 194 15.93 10.52 -11.96
CA PRO A 194 17.06 10.89 -11.12
C PRO A 194 17.40 9.86 -10.04
N TRP A 195 16.50 8.91 -9.73
CA TRP A 195 16.59 8.08 -8.53
C TRP A 195 17.78 7.12 -8.54
N ILE A 196 17.92 6.27 -9.55
CA ILE A 196 19.03 5.32 -9.63
C ILE A 196 20.39 6.04 -9.69
N PRO A 197 20.62 7.02 -10.58
CA PRO A 197 21.88 7.75 -10.61
C PRO A 197 22.20 8.44 -9.29
N TRP A 198 21.19 9.04 -8.63
CA TRP A 198 21.35 9.70 -7.35
C TRP A 198 21.75 8.70 -6.23
N ILE A 199 21.02 7.58 -6.11
CA ILE A 199 21.32 6.54 -5.12
C ILE A 199 22.74 6.01 -5.32
N ARG A 200 23.10 5.68 -6.57
CA ARG A 200 24.45 5.16 -6.90
C ARG A 200 25.56 6.14 -6.55
N LYS A 201 25.39 7.43 -6.91
CA LYS A 201 26.33 8.50 -6.59
C LYS A 201 26.59 8.57 -5.08
N HIS A 202 25.54 8.68 -4.28
CA HIS A 202 25.63 8.87 -2.84
C HIS A 202 26.12 7.63 -2.08
N ILE A 203 25.86 6.41 -2.58
CA ILE A 203 26.45 5.18 -2.06
C ILE A 203 27.95 5.16 -2.39
N ALA A 204 28.35 5.53 -3.61
CA ALA A 204 29.74 5.46 -4.06
C ALA A 204 30.64 6.41 -3.28
N ASP A 205 30.17 7.62 -2.97
CA ASP A 205 30.91 8.65 -2.23
C ASP A 205 30.74 8.57 -0.70
N GLY A 206 29.86 7.68 -0.21
CA GLY A 206 29.62 7.48 1.22
C GLY A 206 28.86 8.60 1.91
N SER A 207 28.15 9.45 1.16
CA SER A 207 27.36 10.56 1.72
C SER A 207 26.02 10.13 2.29
N ILE A 208 25.60 8.87 2.07
CA ILE A 208 24.44 8.24 2.71
C ILE A 208 24.76 6.82 3.18
N ASP A 209 24.11 6.39 4.26
CA ASP A 209 23.95 4.98 4.62
C ASP A 209 22.68 4.46 3.96
N PHE A 210 22.80 3.65 2.91
CA PHE A 210 21.65 3.21 2.13
C PHE A 210 21.15 1.81 2.55
N TYR A 211 19.84 1.68 2.74
CA TYR A 211 19.14 0.46 3.12
C TYR A 211 18.08 0.13 2.07
N ILE A 212 18.08 -1.11 1.56
CA ILE A 212 17.10 -1.53 0.55
C ILE A 212 16.57 -2.93 0.85
N PHE A 213 15.25 -3.10 0.74
CA PHE A 213 14.63 -4.42 0.79
C PHE A 213 14.72 -5.12 -0.57
N GLY A 214 15.17 -6.38 -0.56
CA GLY A 214 15.29 -7.22 -1.74
C GLY A 214 16.67 -7.20 -2.40
N GLU A 215 16.73 -7.64 -3.65
CA GLU A 215 17.96 -7.79 -4.45
C GLU A 215 17.99 -6.74 -5.58
N PRO A 216 18.66 -5.62 -5.37
CA PRO A 216 18.71 -4.53 -6.36
C PRO A 216 19.81 -4.78 -7.39
N ASP A 217 19.47 -5.29 -8.56
CA ASP A 217 20.42 -5.54 -9.66
C ASP A 217 21.20 -4.30 -10.07
N PHE A 218 20.57 -3.13 -9.98
CA PHE A 218 21.19 -1.83 -10.31
C PHE A 218 22.28 -1.38 -9.33
N LEU A 219 22.52 -2.12 -8.24
CA LEU A 219 23.57 -1.87 -7.24
C LEU A 219 24.61 -2.98 -7.13
N LYS A 220 24.61 -3.98 -8.01
CA LYS A 220 25.53 -5.14 -7.93
C LYS A 220 27.01 -4.74 -7.83
N ASP A 221 27.41 -3.73 -8.59
CA ASP A 221 28.80 -3.21 -8.60
C ASP A 221 29.17 -2.37 -7.36
N LEU A 222 28.20 -2.04 -6.52
CA LEU A 222 28.36 -1.32 -5.25
C LEU A 222 28.16 -2.25 -4.04
N GLU A 223 28.16 -3.56 -4.23
CA GLU A 223 27.98 -4.52 -3.14
C GLU A 223 28.98 -4.30 -2.02
N GLY A 224 28.52 -4.38 -0.77
CA GLY A 224 29.33 -4.07 0.43
C GLY A 224 29.35 -2.58 0.83
N LYS A 225 28.83 -1.67 -0.01
CA LYS A 225 28.73 -0.24 0.31
C LYS A 225 27.31 0.18 0.76
N PHE A 226 26.37 -0.73 0.78
CA PHE A 226 25.00 -0.50 1.25
C PHE A 226 24.47 -1.74 1.98
N THR A 227 23.34 -1.62 2.69
CA THR A 227 22.75 -2.73 3.43
C THR A 227 21.58 -3.31 2.65
N LYS A 228 21.71 -4.57 2.21
CA LYS A 228 20.59 -5.37 1.71
C LYS A 228 19.80 -5.94 2.90
N ILE A 229 18.49 -5.73 2.88
CA ILE A 229 17.57 -6.31 3.84
C ILE A 229 16.78 -7.40 3.09
N PRO A 230 16.78 -8.66 3.56
CA PRO A 230 16.01 -9.70 2.94
C PRO A 230 14.54 -9.32 2.82
N TYR A 231 13.91 -9.67 1.70
CA TYR A 231 12.49 -9.46 1.52
C TYR A 231 11.72 -10.20 2.61
N THR A 232 10.85 -9.49 3.33
CA THR A 232 10.10 -10.03 4.47
C THR A 232 8.60 -9.88 4.25
N TYR A 233 7.83 -10.75 4.89
CA TYR A 233 6.38 -10.57 4.99
C TYR A 233 6.05 -9.28 5.76
N PHE A 234 4.80 -8.82 5.63
CA PHE A 234 4.38 -7.51 6.14
C PHE A 234 4.64 -7.30 7.64
N LEU A 235 4.33 -8.27 8.49
CA LEU A 235 4.52 -8.10 9.95
C LEU A 235 6.00 -7.91 10.34
N PRO A 236 6.95 -8.76 9.87
CA PRO A 236 8.37 -8.50 10.09
C PRO A 236 8.87 -7.23 9.40
N PHE A 237 8.29 -6.83 8.26
CA PHE A 237 8.70 -5.63 7.54
C PHE A 237 8.67 -4.39 8.42
N ALA A 238 7.54 -4.13 9.10
CA ALA A 238 7.36 -2.93 9.92
C ALA A 238 8.42 -2.83 11.03
N SER A 239 8.61 -3.92 11.79
CA SER A 239 9.59 -3.98 12.89
C SER A 239 11.04 -3.94 12.37
N THR A 240 11.32 -4.59 11.24
CA THR A 240 12.65 -4.58 10.62
C THR A 240 12.98 -3.17 10.14
N ALA A 241 12.10 -2.52 9.37
CA ALA A 241 12.31 -1.15 8.93
C ALA A 241 12.53 -0.19 10.11
N ALA A 242 11.72 -0.33 11.17
CA ALA A 242 11.86 0.48 12.39
C ALA A 242 13.18 0.27 13.10
N SER A 243 13.74 -0.95 13.10
CA SER A 243 15.01 -1.26 13.77
C SER A 243 16.22 -0.51 13.17
N TYR A 244 16.19 -0.23 11.87
CA TYR A 244 17.25 0.55 11.18
C TYR A 244 17.16 2.06 11.45
N LYS A 245 16.00 2.55 11.93
CA LYS A 245 15.75 3.98 12.23
C LYS A 245 16.13 4.89 11.07
N PRO A 246 15.58 4.69 9.86
CA PRO A 246 15.93 5.51 8.72
C PRO A 246 15.61 6.99 8.96
N ASP A 247 16.49 7.88 8.48
CA ASP A 247 16.27 9.31 8.53
C ASP A 247 15.39 9.77 7.36
N PHE A 248 15.59 9.16 6.20
CA PHE A 248 14.82 9.41 4.99
C PHE A 248 14.21 8.14 4.43
N PHE A 249 13.02 8.25 3.87
CA PHE A 249 12.31 7.15 3.22
C PHE A 249 11.94 7.55 1.80
N LEU A 250 12.54 6.87 0.80
CA LEU A 250 12.30 7.15 -0.61
C LEU A 250 11.04 6.42 -1.10
N ALA A 251 10.22 7.14 -1.85
CA ALA A 251 8.99 6.63 -2.45
C ALA A 251 8.86 7.05 -3.93
N PRO A 252 9.79 6.63 -4.77
CA PRO A 252 9.71 6.87 -6.20
C PRO A 252 8.50 6.17 -6.81
N LEU A 253 7.87 6.83 -7.77
CA LEU A 253 6.83 6.27 -8.64
C LEU A 253 7.02 6.83 -10.05
N ALA A 254 6.98 5.96 -11.05
CA ALA A 254 6.93 6.38 -12.44
C ALA A 254 5.57 7.04 -12.77
N ASN A 255 5.59 8.01 -13.68
CA ASN A 255 4.37 8.68 -14.14
C ASN A 255 3.62 7.78 -15.14
N ASN A 256 2.71 6.95 -14.64
CA ASN A 256 1.83 6.10 -15.43
C ASN A 256 0.48 5.90 -14.74
N THR A 257 -0.51 5.42 -15.50
CA THR A 257 -1.89 5.24 -15.03
C THR A 257 -2.00 4.30 -13.84
N PHE A 258 -1.20 3.23 -13.82
CA PHE A 258 -1.17 2.27 -12.72
C PHE A 258 -0.76 2.95 -11.40
N ASN A 259 0.29 3.77 -11.44
CA ASN A 259 0.78 4.49 -10.26
C ASN A 259 -0.13 5.64 -9.83
N MET A 260 -0.92 6.23 -10.75
CA MET A 260 -1.99 7.17 -10.39
C MET A 260 -3.09 6.52 -9.54
N ALA A 261 -3.28 5.21 -9.68
CA ALA A 261 -4.24 4.45 -8.89
C ALA A 261 -3.71 4.01 -7.52
N LYS A 262 -2.38 4.01 -7.32
CA LYS A 262 -1.74 3.63 -6.05
C LYS A 262 -2.14 4.53 -4.89
N SER A 263 -2.02 3.99 -3.69
CA SER A 263 -2.24 4.74 -2.46
C SER A 263 -0.97 5.44 -1.97
N ASP A 264 -1.16 6.35 -1.05
CA ASP A 264 -0.12 7.10 -0.33
C ASP A 264 0.54 6.30 0.81
N LEU A 265 0.49 4.98 0.77
CA LEU A 265 0.95 4.11 1.86
C LEU A 265 2.42 4.36 2.25
N LYS A 266 3.30 4.60 1.27
CA LYS A 266 4.72 4.88 1.53
C LYS A 266 4.96 6.16 2.32
N LEU A 267 4.15 7.19 2.11
CA LEU A 267 4.16 8.40 2.93
C LEU A 267 3.73 8.10 4.38
N LYS A 268 2.72 7.26 4.55
CA LYS A 268 2.23 6.84 5.88
C LYS A 268 3.24 5.96 6.61
N GLU A 269 3.93 5.07 5.89
CA GLU A 269 5.03 4.25 6.41
C GLU A 269 6.19 5.15 6.88
N ALA A 270 6.60 6.12 6.07
CA ALA A 270 7.63 7.10 6.46
C ALA A 270 7.22 7.86 7.73
N ALA A 271 5.98 8.34 7.80
CA ALA A 271 5.46 9.01 8.99
C ALA A 271 5.49 8.12 10.24
N ALA A 272 5.09 6.84 10.09
CA ALA A 272 5.09 5.88 11.19
C ALA A 272 6.51 5.46 11.64
N LEU A 273 7.49 5.49 10.72
CA LEU A 273 8.90 5.26 11.01
C LEU A 273 9.60 6.48 11.62
N GLY A 274 8.98 7.66 11.57
CA GLY A 274 9.63 8.91 11.94
C GLY A 274 10.74 9.32 10.97
N SER A 275 10.59 8.99 9.69
CA SER A 275 11.53 9.29 8.61
C SER A 275 10.98 10.39 7.73
N VAL A 276 11.83 11.26 7.19
CA VAL A 276 11.42 12.24 6.19
C VAL A 276 11.10 11.54 4.88
N PHE A 277 9.89 11.69 4.39
CA PHE A 277 9.45 11.17 3.11
C PHE A 277 10.00 12.01 1.95
N ILE A 278 10.46 11.34 0.88
CA ILE A 278 10.75 11.96 -0.42
C ILE A 278 10.09 11.10 -1.50
N GLY A 279 9.17 11.67 -2.26
CA GLY A 279 8.40 10.93 -3.26
C GLY A 279 8.24 11.65 -4.59
N SER A 280 7.65 10.96 -5.58
CA SER A 280 7.46 11.50 -6.94
C SER A 280 6.24 12.42 -7.04
N ASP A 281 6.38 13.53 -7.77
CA ASP A 281 5.32 14.48 -8.11
C ASP A 281 4.97 14.38 -9.62
N PHE A 282 3.73 14.01 -9.91
CA PHE A 282 3.16 13.98 -11.25
C PHE A 282 1.64 14.18 -11.17
N ALA A 283 1.00 14.41 -12.31
CA ALA A 283 -0.46 14.56 -12.34
C ALA A 283 -1.16 13.33 -11.74
N ASN A 284 -2.02 13.55 -10.74
CA ASN A 284 -2.69 12.50 -9.95
C ASN A 284 -1.72 11.61 -9.14
N SER A 285 -0.50 12.06 -8.83
CA SER A 285 0.35 11.35 -7.88
C SER A 285 -0.38 11.14 -6.55
N PRO A 286 -0.29 9.95 -5.93
CA PRO A 286 -0.86 9.72 -4.60
C PRO A 286 -0.24 10.62 -3.53
N TYR A 287 0.91 11.24 -3.82
CA TYR A 287 1.65 12.11 -2.91
C TYR A 287 1.43 13.60 -3.15
N SER A 288 0.57 13.99 -4.11
CA SER A 288 0.40 15.39 -4.56
C SER A 288 0.03 16.40 -3.45
N TYR A 289 -0.44 15.91 -2.32
CA TYR A 289 -0.79 16.74 -1.16
C TYR A 289 0.36 16.88 -0.12
N ALA A 290 1.49 16.19 -0.32
CA ALA A 290 2.68 16.38 0.50
C ALA A 290 3.36 17.73 0.20
N PRO A 291 4.15 18.28 1.14
CA PRO A 291 4.90 19.51 0.91
C PRO A 291 5.79 19.41 -0.34
N LYS A 292 5.78 20.45 -1.17
CA LYS A 292 6.52 20.46 -2.46
C LYS A 292 8.01 20.26 -2.29
N GLU A 293 8.58 20.68 -1.18
CA GLU A 293 9.99 20.46 -0.82
C GLU A 293 10.36 19.00 -0.56
N GLN A 294 9.38 18.09 -0.49
CA GLN A 294 9.56 16.64 -0.35
C GLN A 294 9.26 15.89 -1.66
N LEU A 295 8.94 16.62 -2.73
CA LEU A 295 8.44 16.02 -3.96
C LEU A 295 9.39 16.25 -5.14
N VAL A 296 9.68 15.16 -5.85
CA VAL A 296 10.56 15.11 -7.03
C VAL A 296 9.71 15.09 -8.28
N GLY A 297 9.82 16.13 -9.10
CA GLY A 297 9.05 16.26 -10.34
C GLY A 297 9.44 15.24 -11.41
N VAL A 298 8.54 15.00 -12.38
CA VAL A 298 8.73 14.00 -13.48
C VAL A 298 9.99 14.23 -14.31
N ASN A 299 10.38 15.51 -14.49
CA ASN A 299 11.53 15.92 -15.30
C ASN A 299 12.72 16.34 -14.43
N ALA A 300 12.69 16.02 -13.14
CA ALA A 300 13.77 16.35 -12.23
C ALA A 300 15.08 15.66 -12.65
N THR A 301 16.17 16.38 -12.48
CA THR A 301 17.53 15.87 -12.67
C THR A 301 18.09 15.32 -11.36
N VAL A 302 19.30 14.74 -11.41
CA VAL A 302 20.02 14.33 -10.19
C VAL A 302 20.32 15.54 -9.31
N GLU A 303 20.65 16.67 -9.91
CA GLU A 303 20.93 17.93 -9.22
C GLU A 303 19.69 18.48 -8.52
N ASP A 304 18.50 18.34 -9.12
CA ASP A 304 17.24 18.74 -8.48
C ASP A 304 16.95 17.87 -7.26
N LEU A 305 17.16 16.55 -7.36
CA LEU A 305 17.01 15.65 -6.23
C LEU A 305 18.07 15.92 -5.15
N ASP A 306 19.32 16.23 -5.52
CA ASP A 306 20.36 16.69 -4.59
C ASP A 306 19.93 17.96 -3.85
N ALA A 307 19.35 18.93 -4.56
CA ALA A 307 18.89 20.18 -3.95
C ALA A 307 17.76 19.92 -2.92
N ILE A 308 16.78 19.07 -3.26
CA ILE A 308 15.71 18.65 -2.36
C ILE A 308 16.30 17.97 -1.12
N PHE A 309 17.16 16.97 -1.31
CA PHE A 309 17.75 16.19 -0.24
C PHE A 309 18.60 17.06 0.69
N ASN A 310 19.51 17.90 0.14
CA ASN A 310 20.37 18.78 0.91
C ASN A 310 19.57 19.82 1.71
N ASN A 311 18.49 20.37 1.13
CA ASN A 311 17.57 21.25 1.84
C ASN A 311 16.92 20.55 3.05
N LEU A 312 16.45 19.31 2.85
CA LEU A 312 15.83 18.52 3.91
C LEU A 312 16.84 18.00 4.95
N CYS A 313 18.14 17.96 4.63
CA CYS A 313 19.19 17.62 5.59
C CYS A 313 19.47 18.73 6.60
N THR A 314 19.01 19.97 6.38
CA THR A 314 19.14 21.01 7.39
C THR A 314 18.27 20.72 8.60
N PRO A 315 18.77 20.90 9.86
CA PRO A 315 18.03 20.49 11.05
C PRO A 315 16.61 21.08 11.14
N GLU A 316 16.45 22.34 10.74
CA GLU A 316 15.16 23.03 10.74
C GLU A 316 14.19 22.39 9.74
N ARG A 317 14.59 22.20 8.47
CA ARG A 317 13.74 21.63 7.42
C ARG A 317 13.41 20.16 7.70
N TYR A 318 14.39 19.42 8.19
CA TYR A 318 14.17 18.04 8.62
C TYR A 318 13.06 17.96 9.67
N MET A 319 13.14 18.76 10.73
CA MET A 319 12.14 18.76 11.79
C MET A 319 10.78 19.31 11.33
N GLN A 320 10.76 20.28 10.40
CA GLN A 320 9.50 20.74 9.78
C GLN A 320 8.81 19.59 9.01
N ALA A 321 9.56 18.83 8.20
CA ALA A 321 9.04 17.69 7.46
C ALA A 321 8.51 16.59 8.41
N ILE A 322 9.27 16.23 9.45
CA ILE A 322 8.85 15.27 10.46
C ILE A 322 7.56 15.72 11.16
N ASN A 323 7.51 16.98 11.60
CA ASN A 323 6.33 17.51 12.32
C ASN A 323 5.09 17.51 11.42
N TRP A 324 5.23 17.92 10.14
CA TRP A 324 4.14 17.88 9.18
C TRP A 324 3.59 16.44 9.00
N GLN A 325 4.47 15.45 8.86
CA GLN A 325 4.07 14.05 8.68
C GLN A 325 3.35 13.50 9.92
N TYR A 326 3.82 13.86 11.12
CA TYR A 326 3.14 13.48 12.35
C TYR A 326 1.76 14.14 12.47
N GLN A 327 1.67 15.43 12.18
CA GLN A 327 0.41 16.14 12.18
C GLN A 327 -0.57 15.54 11.17
N ALA A 328 -0.12 15.24 9.96
CA ALA A 328 -0.94 14.59 8.94
C ALA A 328 -1.41 13.19 9.37
N LEU A 329 -0.56 12.41 10.05
CA LEU A 329 -0.92 11.09 10.57
C LEU A 329 -2.09 11.15 11.57
N GLU A 330 -2.10 12.18 12.42
CA GLU A 330 -3.17 12.38 13.43
C GLU A 330 -4.41 13.02 12.80
N GLU A 331 -4.28 14.17 12.16
CA GLU A 331 -5.41 14.97 11.66
C GLU A 331 -6.18 14.30 10.50
N LYS A 332 -5.50 13.48 9.69
CA LYS A 332 -6.14 12.73 8.60
C LYS A 332 -6.62 11.34 9.03
N HIS A 333 -6.51 11.02 10.32
CA HIS A 333 -6.94 9.72 10.86
C HIS A 333 -6.38 8.54 10.06
N TRP A 334 -5.05 8.50 9.86
CA TRP A 334 -4.41 7.46 9.06
C TRP A 334 -4.17 6.15 9.84
N ALA A 335 -4.24 6.19 11.17
CA ALA A 335 -3.93 5.02 11.98
C ALA A 335 -5.13 4.05 12.07
N HIS A 336 -4.86 2.75 11.96
CA HIS A 336 -5.86 1.69 12.16
C HIS A 336 -6.45 1.73 13.57
N GLU A 337 -5.69 2.19 14.55
CA GLU A 337 -6.09 2.34 15.95
C GLU A 337 -6.96 3.59 16.20
N ASP A 338 -7.07 4.49 15.22
CA ASP A 338 -7.85 5.72 15.34
C ASP A 338 -9.36 5.43 15.27
N PRO A 339 -10.18 5.94 16.20
CA PRO A 339 -11.62 5.69 16.24
C PRO A 339 -12.36 6.16 14.96
N GLU A 340 -11.95 7.30 14.35
CA GLU A 340 -12.58 7.77 13.12
C GLU A 340 -12.20 6.90 11.91
N TYR A 341 -10.95 6.39 11.87
CA TYR A 341 -10.57 5.38 10.88
C TYR A 341 -11.42 4.12 11.05
N GLN A 342 -11.52 3.59 12.26
CA GLN A 342 -12.29 2.38 12.57
C GLN A 342 -13.77 2.54 12.22
N LYS A 343 -14.37 3.67 12.56
CA LYS A 343 -15.76 3.99 12.22
C LYS A 343 -15.98 4.01 10.71
N ARG A 344 -15.10 4.70 9.98
CA ARG A 344 -15.13 4.73 8.51
C ARG A 344 -14.95 3.34 7.92
N PHE A 345 -14.02 2.56 8.45
CA PHE A 345 -13.75 1.19 8.01
C PHE A 345 -14.97 0.29 8.21
N VAL A 346 -15.56 0.29 9.40
CA VAL A 346 -16.76 -0.50 9.70
C VAL A 346 -17.92 -0.09 8.79
N ASN A 347 -18.18 1.19 8.62
CA ASN A 347 -19.25 1.68 7.72
C ASN A 347 -19.01 1.25 6.27
N THR A 348 -17.77 1.16 5.83
CA THR A 348 -17.43 0.78 4.45
C THR A 348 -17.65 -0.71 4.21
N TYR A 349 -17.19 -1.57 5.13
CA TYR A 349 -17.20 -3.01 4.92
C TYR A 349 -18.45 -3.68 5.49
N LEU A 350 -19.03 -3.16 6.55
CA LEU A 350 -20.11 -3.80 7.30
C LEU A 350 -21.44 -3.03 7.28
N GLY A 351 -21.39 -1.72 6.96
CA GLY A 351 -22.55 -0.83 6.89
C GLY A 351 -23.45 -0.99 5.66
#